data_9de8ced2798167c8e61ad756eb78ca58
#
_entry.id   9de8ced2798167c8e61ad756eb78ca58
#
_cell.length_a   1.000
_cell.length_b   1.000
_cell.length_c   1.000
_cell.angle_alpha   90.00
_cell.angle_beta   90.00
_cell.angle_gamma   90.00
#
_symmetry.space_group_name_H-M   'P 1'
#
loop_
_entity.id
_entity.type
_entity.pdbx_description
1 polymer ?
#
loop_
_entity_poly.entity_id
_entity_poly.type
_entity_poly.pdbx_seq_one_letter_code
_entity_poly.pdbx_strand_id
1 'polypeptide(L)'
;MNKSGKYVSNFSGEYEYKSFVPAALPPELEMDDEMISLLVEANKQIYALESITAHIPSIKLFTSMYVRKEALMSSQIEGTQATFEDVLDPTIDQNTNRDLSDVENYVKATDFAVERLKTLPLCNSLIRETHSVLMHSVSGADKSPGEFRSSQNWIGGAGSTLRNARYIPPNIMDMVECMSDLEKYMNSEDTLDTLIQAALIHYQFESIHPFLDGNGRVGRLLITLFLLEKKVLSSPALYISYFLKSNRIEYYDRMSEVRVKGNYEQWVKFFLRAVAESAKDAIITINELDKLHEENYNKIQTLGRARINATKLFDYLEENPIIDISKTASVLDLSYNTVSLAVKNLMSLGILGKTEGKTYAYTAYLNILKKGT
;
A
#
# COMPACT_ATOMS: atom_id res chain seq x y z
N MET A 1 -16.96 -27.48 -14.80
CA MET A 1 -15.58 -26.93 -14.78
C MET A 1 -15.52 -25.94 -13.63
N ASN A 2 -14.39 -25.83 -12.93
CA ASN A 2 -14.24 -24.78 -11.93
C ASN A 2 -14.19 -23.42 -12.64
N LYS A 3 -15.08 -22.48 -12.29
CA LYS A 3 -15.18 -21.18 -12.96
C LYS A 3 -13.95 -20.27 -12.74
N SER A 4 -13.08 -20.62 -11.76
CA SER A 4 -11.86 -19.85 -11.46
C SER A 4 -10.65 -20.19 -12.33
N GLY A 5 -10.65 -21.35 -13.03
CA GLY A 5 -9.52 -21.78 -13.83
C GLY A 5 -9.34 -23.29 -13.87
N LYS A 6 -8.15 -23.72 -14.29
CA LYS A 6 -7.80 -25.14 -14.46
C LYS A 6 -6.39 -25.43 -13.96
N TYR A 7 -6.15 -26.67 -13.55
CA TYR A 7 -4.80 -27.17 -13.31
C TYR A 7 -4.23 -27.78 -14.60
N VAL A 8 -3.00 -27.43 -14.91
CA VAL A 8 -2.26 -27.89 -16.10
C VAL A 8 -1.04 -28.69 -15.62
N SER A 9 -0.88 -29.92 -16.12
CA SER A 9 0.32 -30.71 -15.88
C SER A 9 1.47 -30.22 -16.76
N ASN A 10 2.61 -29.97 -16.12
CA ASN A 10 3.83 -29.52 -16.76
C ASN A 10 4.88 -30.60 -16.60
N PHE A 11 5.60 -30.91 -17.69
CA PHE A 11 6.57 -32.00 -17.79
C PHE A 11 5.96 -33.41 -17.56
N SER A 12 6.81 -34.38 -17.39
CA SER A 12 6.43 -35.76 -17.13
C SER A 12 7.46 -36.48 -16.24
N GLY A 13 7.05 -37.57 -15.61
CA GLY A 13 7.91 -38.37 -14.73
C GLY A 13 8.27 -37.62 -13.44
N GLU A 14 9.53 -37.68 -13.06
CA GLU A 14 10.01 -37.12 -11.80
C GLU A 14 9.95 -35.61 -11.74
N TYR A 15 9.84 -34.91 -12.86
CA TYR A 15 9.77 -33.45 -12.97
C TYR A 15 8.35 -32.93 -13.14
N GLU A 16 7.34 -33.83 -13.09
CA GLU A 16 5.94 -33.43 -13.22
C GLU A 16 5.48 -32.56 -12.04
N TYR A 17 4.82 -31.44 -12.37
CA TYR A 17 4.08 -30.62 -11.39
C TYR A 17 2.82 -30.06 -12.05
N LYS A 18 1.85 -29.65 -11.22
CA LYS A 18 0.61 -29.03 -11.67
C LYS A 18 0.59 -27.56 -11.31
N SER A 19 0.49 -26.68 -12.32
CA SER A 19 0.27 -25.26 -12.14
C SER A 19 -1.21 -24.91 -12.30
N PHE A 20 -1.67 -23.89 -11.59
CA PHE A 20 -3.02 -23.35 -11.74
C PHE A 20 -3.02 -22.23 -12.76
N VAL A 21 -3.84 -22.33 -13.79
CA VAL A 21 -4.07 -21.30 -14.80
C VAL A 21 -5.44 -20.66 -14.52
N PRO A 22 -5.50 -19.42 -14.04
CA PRO A 22 -6.77 -18.74 -13.77
C PRO A 22 -7.55 -18.52 -15.07
N ALA A 23 -8.87 -18.56 -14.98
CA ALA A 23 -9.76 -18.21 -16.09
C ALA A 23 -9.70 -16.69 -16.37
N ALA A 24 -10.04 -16.29 -17.58
CA ALA A 24 -10.17 -14.86 -17.91
C ALA A 24 -11.29 -14.19 -17.09
N LEU A 25 -11.10 -12.91 -16.80
CA LEU A 25 -12.10 -12.07 -16.14
C LEU A 25 -13.10 -11.48 -17.16
N PRO A 26 -14.33 -11.13 -16.75
CA PRO A 26 -14.93 -11.36 -15.42
C PRO A 26 -15.51 -12.77 -15.27
N PRO A 27 -15.59 -13.32 -14.06
CA PRO A 27 -16.40 -14.50 -13.80
C PRO A 27 -17.89 -14.13 -13.73
N GLU A 28 -18.75 -15.12 -13.88
CA GLU A 28 -20.16 -14.96 -13.48
C GLU A 28 -20.26 -14.83 -11.96
N LEU A 29 -20.85 -13.76 -11.46
CA LEU A 29 -21.06 -13.47 -10.05
C LEU A 29 -22.54 -13.44 -9.70
N GLU A 30 -22.91 -14.09 -8.61
CA GLU A 30 -24.22 -13.97 -8.00
C GLU A 30 -24.23 -12.77 -7.03
N MET A 31 -25.01 -11.74 -7.38
CA MET A 31 -25.16 -10.52 -6.57
C MET A 31 -26.27 -10.73 -5.54
N ASP A 32 -25.95 -11.38 -4.41
CA ASP A 32 -26.89 -11.54 -3.31
C ASP A 32 -27.04 -10.27 -2.46
N ASP A 33 -28.07 -10.24 -1.59
CA ASP A 33 -28.39 -9.07 -0.75
C ASP A 33 -27.22 -8.64 0.14
N GLU A 34 -26.40 -9.58 0.61
CA GLU A 34 -25.22 -9.27 1.42
C GLU A 34 -24.16 -8.55 0.59
N MET A 35 -23.86 -9.03 -0.63
CA MET A 35 -22.89 -8.40 -1.53
C MET A 35 -23.36 -7.00 -1.93
N ILE A 36 -24.65 -6.84 -2.24
CA ILE A 36 -25.24 -5.53 -2.57
C ILE A 36 -25.10 -4.58 -1.38
N SER A 37 -25.41 -5.03 -0.16
CA SER A 37 -25.27 -4.22 1.07
C SER A 37 -23.83 -3.79 1.31
N LEU A 38 -22.85 -4.70 1.16
CA LEU A 38 -21.43 -4.40 1.31
C LEU A 38 -20.93 -3.44 0.23
N LEU A 39 -21.39 -3.60 -1.01
CA LEU A 39 -21.03 -2.71 -2.11
C LEU A 39 -21.54 -1.28 -1.87
N VAL A 40 -22.79 -1.15 -1.44
CA VAL A 40 -23.38 0.16 -1.07
C VAL A 40 -22.59 0.81 0.05
N GLU A 41 -22.24 0.06 1.10
CA GLU A 41 -21.44 0.61 2.22
C GLU A 41 -20.04 0.98 1.78
N ALA A 42 -19.36 0.15 0.98
CA ALA A 42 -18.01 0.46 0.47
C ALA A 42 -18.01 1.73 -0.39
N ASN A 43 -18.95 1.86 -1.34
CA ASN A 43 -19.09 3.06 -2.15
C ASN A 43 -19.38 4.30 -1.30
N LYS A 44 -20.29 4.20 -0.31
CA LYS A 44 -20.60 5.30 0.61
C LYS A 44 -19.36 5.78 1.36
N GLN A 45 -18.52 4.87 1.86
CA GLN A 45 -17.30 5.23 2.58
C GLN A 45 -16.25 5.84 1.63
N ILE A 46 -16.12 5.35 0.41
CA ILE A 46 -15.24 5.95 -0.61
C ILE A 46 -15.68 7.37 -0.96
N TYR A 47 -16.96 7.61 -1.21
CA TYR A 47 -17.47 8.97 -1.49
C TYR A 47 -17.26 9.91 -0.30
N ALA A 48 -17.42 9.43 0.93
CA ALA A 48 -17.16 10.21 2.12
C ALA A 48 -15.66 10.55 2.24
N LEU A 49 -14.76 9.61 1.95
CA LEU A 49 -13.32 9.83 1.93
C LEU A 49 -12.94 10.87 0.86
N GLU A 50 -13.42 10.73 -0.37
CA GLU A 50 -13.20 11.70 -1.44
C GLU A 50 -13.71 13.10 -1.09
N SER A 51 -14.89 13.19 -0.47
CA SER A 51 -15.43 14.49 -0.03
C SER A 51 -14.52 15.18 0.99
N ILE A 52 -13.96 14.44 1.94
CA ILE A 52 -13.08 14.99 2.97
C ILE A 52 -11.74 15.39 2.34
N THR A 53 -11.14 14.54 1.53
CA THR A 53 -9.83 14.80 0.91
C THR A 53 -9.84 16.03 -0.01
N ALA A 54 -10.98 16.30 -0.67
CA ALA A 54 -11.14 17.49 -1.52
C ALA A 54 -11.15 18.82 -0.74
N HIS A 55 -11.43 18.81 0.57
CA HIS A 55 -11.61 20.03 1.38
C HIS A 55 -10.42 20.29 2.33
N ILE A 56 -9.48 19.38 2.48
CA ILE A 56 -8.35 19.55 3.39
C ILE A 56 -7.18 20.26 2.68
N PRO A 57 -6.75 21.42 3.20
CA PRO A 57 -5.65 22.19 2.60
C PRO A 57 -4.32 21.39 2.55
N SER A 58 -4.09 20.51 3.52
CA SER A 58 -2.86 19.74 3.69
C SER A 58 -2.97 18.26 3.24
N ILE A 59 -3.86 17.95 2.29
CA ILE A 59 -4.06 16.57 1.81
C ILE A 59 -2.76 15.88 1.39
N LYS A 60 -1.80 16.62 0.84
CA LYS A 60 -0.49 16.07 0.48
C LYS A 60 0.29 15.52 1.68
N LEU A 61 0.19 16.20 2.83
CA LEU A 61 0.83 15.76 4.07
C LEU A 61 0.22 14.45 4.56
N PHE A 62 -1.11 14.40 4.61
CA PHE A 62 -1.82 13.18 4.96
C PHE A 62 -1.46 12.03 4.03
N THR A 63 -1.55 12.23 2.72
CA THR A 63 -1.26 11.16 1.75
C THR A 63 0.17 10.68 1.85
N SER A 64 1.16 11.56 2.06
CA SER A 64 2.56 11.17 2.25
C SER A 64 2.75 10.24 3.46
N MET A 65 2.15 10.56 4.61
CA MET A 65 2.23 9.71 5.80
C MET A 65 1.44 8.40 5.62
N TYR A 66 0.30 8.49 4.96
CA TYR A 66 -0.55 7.34 4.72
C TYR A 66 0.08 6.35 3.72
N VAL A 67 0.79 6.86 2.70
CA VAL A 67 1.61 6.03 1.79
C VAL A 67 2.70 5.28 2.57
N ARG A 68 3.38 5.94 3.53
CA ARG A 68 4.40 5.29 4.37
C ARG A 68 3.80 4.21 5.27
N LYS A 69 2.61 4.46 5.84
CA LYS A 69 1.86 3.45 6.62
C LYS A 69 1.49 2.26 5.75
N GLU A 70 0.98 2.49 4.55
CA GLU A 70 0.67 1.42 3.58
C GLU A 70 1.91 0.63 3.20
N ALA A 71 3.00 1.31 2.85
CA ALA A 71 4.27 0.69 2.48
C ALA A 71 4.78 -0.26 3.58
N LEU A 72 4.70 0.19 4.84
CA LEU A 72 5.06 -0.62 5.99
C LEU A 72 4.13 -1.82 6.15
N MET A 73 2.80 -1.60 6.17
CA MET A 73 1.81 -2.68 6.35
C MET A 73 1.90 -3.71 5.23
N SER A 74 2.02 -3.25 3.99
CA SER A 74 2.18 -4.10 2.81
C SER A 74 3.46 -4.94 2.90
N SER A 75 4.58 -4.34 3.31
CA SER A 75 5.86 -5.05 3.48
C SER A 75 5.84 -6.03 4.66
N GLN A 76 5.13 -5.70 5.75
CA GLN A 76 4.98 -6.59 6.91
C GLN A 76 4.11 -7.83 6.59
N ILE A 77 3.17 -7.76 5.65
CA ILE A 77 2.48 -8.97 5.13
C ILE A 77 3.49 -9.95 4.54
N GLU A 78 4.54 -9.44 3.89
CA GLU A 78 5.63 -10.23 3.27
C GLU A 78 6.74 -10.62 4.25
N GLY A 79 6.71 -10.11 5.50
CA GLY A 79 7.62 -10.53 6.56
C GLY A 79 8.62 -9.50 7.05
N THR A 80 8.58 -8.26 6.57
CA THR A 80 9.36 -7.12 7.08
C THR A 80 9.08 -6.90 8.56
N GLN A 81 10.12 -6.64 9.37
CA GLN A 81 10.04 -6.47 10.82
C GLN A 81 10.18 -5.00 11.28
N ALA A 82 10.36 -4.06 10.35
CA ALA A 82 10.46 -2.65 10.68
C ALA A 82 9.21 -2.14 11.40
N THR A 83 9.40 -1.19 12.33
CA THR A 83 8.31 -0.44 12.98
C THR A 83 8.01 0.87 12.25
N PHE A 84 6.89 1.51 12.56
CA PHE A 84 6.55 2.80 11.95
C PHE A 84 7.53 3.90 12.38
N GLU A 85 8.04 3.84 13.62
CA GLU A 85 9.09 4.73 14.12
C GLU A 85 10.40 4.56 13.38
N ASP A 86 10.80 3.31 13.09
CA ASP A 86 12.04 3.05 12.34
C ASP A 86 11.99 3.68 10.95
N VAL A 87 10.83 3.63 10.30
CA VAL A 87 10.60 4.25 8.97
C VAL A 87 10.73 5.77 9.02
N LEU A 88 10.36 6.39 10.14
CA LEU A 88 10.30 7.85 10.31
C LEU A 88 11.54 8.43 11.02
N ASP A 89 12.42 7.60 11.59
CA ASP A 89 13.60 8.07 12.30
C ASP A 89 14.69 8.50 11.32
N PRO A 90 15.00 9.83 11.25
CA PRO A 90 15.99 10.33 10.32
C PRO A 90 17.42 9.90 10.67
N THR A 91 17.67 9.32 11.86
CA THR A 91 19.01 8.90 12.29
C THR A 91 19.35 7.49 11.80
N ILE A 92 18.36 6.69 11.41
CA ILE A 92 18.56 5.36 10.86
C ILE A 92 18.93 5.48 9.38
N ASP A 93 20.00 4.81 8.96
CA ASP A 93 20.37 4.73 7.56
C ASP A 93 19.55 3.64 6.85
N GLN A 94 18.59 4.09 6.05
CA GLN A 94 17.69 3.21 5.30
C GLN A 94 18.43 2.31 4.30
N ASN A 95 19.60 2.73 3.81
CA ASN A 95 20.38 1.95 2.84
C ASN A 95 21.08 0.73 3.47
N THR A 96 21.33 0.77 4.77
CA THR A 96 21.99 -0.32 5.51
C THR A 96 20.99 -1.31 6.13
N ASN A 97 19.71 -0.92 6.23
CA ASN A 97 18.64 -1.75 6.76
C ASN A 97 17.70 -2.20 5.63
N ARG A 98 17.72 -3.51 5.32
CA ARG A 98 16.93 -4.08 4.23
C ARG A 98 15.43 -3.81 4.39
N ASP A 99 14.89 -3.99 5.60
CA ASP A 99 13.47 -3.83 5.87
C ASP A 99 13.01 -2.39 5.63
N LEU A 100 13.83 -1.41 6.03
CA LEU A 100 13.54 0.01 5.78
C LEU A 100 13.70 0.37 4.30
N SER A 101 14.70 -0.20 3.62
CA SER A 101 14.89 -0.03 2.19
C SER A 101 13.68 -0.54 1.39
N ASP A 102 13.11 -1.69 1.78
CA ASP A 102 11.92 -2.25 1.14
C ASP A 102 10.68 -1.34 1.31
N VAL A 103 10.51 -0.73 2.49
CA VAL A 103 9.42 0.24 2.74
C VAL A 103 9.62 1.52 1.95
N GLU A 104 10.83 2.09 1.94
CA GLU A 104 11.16 3.31 1.19
C GLU A 104 10.99 3.10 -0.32
N ASN A 105 11.39 1.95 -0.84
CA ASN A 105 11.21 1.62 -2.25
C ASN A 105 9.73 1.46 -2.63
N TYR A 106 8.90 0.96 -1.70
CA TYR A 106 7.45 0.94 -1.93
C TYR A 106 6.87 2.36 -2.03
N VAL A 107 7.30 3.28 -1.16
CA VAL A 107 6.88 4.70 -1.25
C VAL A 107 7.29 5.29 -2.59
N LYS A 108 8.56 5.12 -2.99
CA LYS A 108 9.06 5.59 -4.30
C LYS A 108 8.31 4.98 -5.48
N ALA A 109 8.00 3.68 -5.40
CA ALA A 109 7.23 2.98 -6.43
C ALA A 109 5.79 3.51 -6.52
N THR A 110 5.18 3.86 -5.39
CA THR A 110 3.85 4.47 -5.35
C THR A 110 3.86 5.85 -6.00
N ASP A 111 4.79 6.72 -5.59
CA ASP A 111 4.91 8.08 -6.15
C ASP A 111 5.20 8.03 -7.66
N PHE A 112 6.13 7.16 -8.07
CA PHE A 112 6.43 6.93 -9.48
C PHE A 112 5.20 6.48 -10.28
N ALA A 113 4.48 5.47 -9.78
CA ALA A 113 3.34 4.91 -10.48
C ALA A 113 2.17 5.89 -10.60
N VAL A 114 1.88 6.66 -9.54
CA VAL A 114 0.84 7.70 -9.54
C VAL A 114 1.17 8.81 -10.54
N GLU A 115 2.44 9.24 -10.60
CA GLU A 115 2.86 10.25 -11.58
C GLU A 115 2.83 9.69 -13.02
N ARG A 116 3.29 8.46 -13.19
CA ARG A 116 3.34 7.80 -14.49
C ARG A 116 1.94 7.50 -15.05
N LEU A 117 0.97 7.23 -14.19
CA LEU A 117 -0.44 7.00 -14.54
C LEU A 117 -1.09 8.21 -15.25
N LYS A 118 -0.55 9.42 -15.08
CA LYS A 118 -1.03 10.61 -15.81
C LYS A 118 -0.74 10.56 -17.31
N THR A 119 0.22 9.77 -17.74
CA THR A 119 0.71 9.71 -19.13
C THR A 119 0.64 8.31 -19.75
N LEU A 120 0.52 7.27 -18.95
CA LEU A 120 0.46 5.88 -19.36
C LEU A 120 -0.69 5.19 -18.65
N PRO A 121 -1.65 4.57 -19.36
CA PRO A 121 -2.74 3.85 -18.71
C PRO A 121 -2.22 2.64 -17.92
N LEU A 122 -3.05 2.12 -17.02
CA LEU A 122 -2.70 0.93 -16.25
C LEU A 122 -2.55 -0.28 -17.16
N CYS A 123 -1.30 -0.64 -17.42
CA CYS A 123 -0.91 -1.68 -18.37
C CYS A 123 0.31 -2.46 -17.86
N ASN A 124 0.66 -3.53 -18.53
CA ASN A 124 1.81 -4.37 -18.19
C ASN A 124 3.14 -3.57 -18.16
N SER A 125 3.29 -2.56 -19.02
CA SER A 125 4.46 -1.69 -18.99
C SER A 125 4.53 -0.87 -17.69
N LEU A 126 3.43 -0.24 -17.27
CA LEU A 126 3.39 0.51 -16.02
C LEU A 126 3.63 -0.41 -14.80
N ILE A 127 3.04 -1.60 -14.78
CA ILE A 127 3.26 -2.60 -13.73
C ILE A 127 4.74 -2.99 -13.65
N ARG A 128 5.40 -3.23 -14.78
CA ARG A 128 6.83 -3.60 -14.85
C ARG A 128 7.74 -2.43 -14.43
N GLU A 129 7.48 -1.21 -14.90
CA GLU A 129 8.20 0.00 -14.49
C GLU A 129 8.07 0.20 -12.97
N THR A 130 6.87 0.07 -12.41
CA THR A 130 6.61 0.18 -10.97
C THR A 130 7.35 -0.90 -10.18
N HIS A 131 7.32 -2.15 -10.64
CA HIS A 131 8.08 -3.24 -10.02
C HIS A 131 9.59 -2.98 -10.06
N SER A 132 10.12 -2.38 -11.13
CA SER A 132 11.54 -2.02 -11.22
C SER A 132 11.95 -1.04 -10.11
N VAL A 133 11.12 -0.04 -9.83
CA VAL A 133 11.37 0.92 -8.74
C VAL A 133 11.24 0.23 -7.38
N LEU A 134 10.21 -0.60 -7.19
CA LEU A 134 9.97 -1.33 -5.95
C LEU A 134 11.14 -2.25 -5.56
N MET A 135 11.74 -2.91 -6.54
CA MET A 135 12.81 -3.89 -6.34
C MET A 135 14.21 -3.26 -6.45
N HIS A 136 14.32 -1.93 -6.48
CA HIS A 136 15.60 -1.21 -6.59
C HIS A 136 16.38 -1.24 -5.27
N SER A 137 16.89 -2.42 -4.91
CA SER A 137 17.75 -2.63 -3.76
C SER A 137 18.85 -3.64 -4.09
N VAL A 138 19.92 -3.65 -3.28
CA VAL A 138 21.00 -4.64 -3.43
C VAL A 138 20.46 -6.08 -3.33
N SER A 139 19.46 -6.30 -2.48
CA SER A 139 18.80 -7.60 -2.32
C SER A 139 17.79 -7.93 -3.41
N GLY A 140 17.35 -6.95 -4.18
CA GLY A 140 16.38 -7.11 -5.28
C GLY A 140 17.04 -7.32 -6.65
N ALA A 141 18.34 -7.03 -6.80
CA ALA A 141 19.03 -7.11 -8.07
C ALA A 141 18.96 -8.49 -8.74
N ASP A 142 19.05 -9.55 -7.95
CA ASP A 142 18.95 -10.96 -8.41
C ASP A 142 17.52 -11.39 -8.77
N LYS A 143 16.51 -10.55 -8.55
CA LYS A 143 15.08 -10.83 -8.76
C LYS A 143 14.53 -10.27 -10.06
N SER A 144 15.41 -9.84 -10.98
CA SER A 144 15.04 -9.29 -12.29
C SER A 144 14.04 -8.13 -12.19
N PRO A 145 14.41 -6.98 -11.57
CA PRO A 145 13.51 -5.84 -11.40
C PRO A 145 12.90 -5.38 -12.74
N GLY A 146 11.57 -5.25 -12.76
CA GLY A 146 10.83 -4.82 -13.95
C GLY A 146 10.58 -5.90 -15.01
N GLU A 147 11.07 -7.13 -14.80
CA GLU A 147 10.88 -8.21 -15.77
C GLU A 147 9.94 -9.30 -15.22
N PHE A 148 9.01 -9.73 -16.07
CA PHE A 148 8.25 -10.93 -15.75
C PHE A 148 9.18 -12.13 -15.66
N ARG A 149 8.89 -13.04 -14.76
CA ARG A 149 9.71 -14.22 -14.50
C ARG A 149 9.91 -15.07 -15.76
N SER A 150 11.13 -15.53 -15.93
CA SER A 150 11.52 -16.50 -16.97
C SER A 150 11.69 -17.92 -16.43
N SER A 151 11.44 -18.13 -15.14
CA SER A 151 11.47 -19.44 -14.45
C SER A 151 10.21 -19.66 -13.63
N GLN A 152 9.90 -20.93 -13.34
CA GLN A 152 8.77 -21.28 -12.51
C GLN A 152 9.04 -20.89 -11.05
N ASN A 153 8.07 -20.17 -10.46
CA ASN A 153 8.04 -19.88 -9.03
C ASN A 153 6.90 -20.67 -8.36
N TRP A 154 6.86 -20.61 -7.04
CA TRP A 154 5.80 -21.23 -6.23
C TRP A 154 5.64 -20.48 -4.91
N ILE A 155 4.48 -20.63 -4.29
CA ILE A 155 4.17 -20.08 -2.97
C ILE A 155 4.12 -21.24 -1.96
N GLY A 156 4.92 -21.14 -0.90
CA GLY A 156 4.99 -22.16 0.15
C GLY A 156 5.83 -21.69 1.33
N GLY A 157 5.86 -22.50 2.39
CA GLY A 157 6.72 -22.25 3.56
C GLY A 157 8.21 -22.46 3.25
N ALA A 158 9.07 -22.16 4.24
CA ALA A 158 10.50 -22.39 4.12
C ALA A 158 10.80 -23.85 3.75
N GLY A 159 11.67 -24.06 2.74
CA GLY A 159 12.02 -25.39 2.24
C GLY A 159 10.98 -26.02 1.30
N SER A 160 9.93 -25.32 0.91
CA SER A 160 8.99 -25.81 -0.10
C SER A 160 9.65 -25.88 -1.48
N THR A 161 9.19 -26.83 -2.27
CA THR A 161 9.61 -27.08 -3.65
C THR A 161 8.38 -27.16 -4.55
N LEU A 162 8.54 -27.26 -5.86
CA LEU A 162 7.42 -27.49 -6.79
C LEU A 162 6.58 -28.73 -6.46
N ARG A 163 7.13 -29.74 -5.73
CA ARG A 163 6.41 -30.94 -5.36
C ARG A 163 5.47 -30.77 -4.16
N ASN A 164 5.79 -29.88 -3.23
CA ASN A 164 5.05 -29.68 -1.97
C ASN A 164 4.63 -28.22 -1.72
N ALA A 165 4.71 -27.38 -2.73
CA ALA A 165 4.26 -26.01 -2.65
C ALA A 165 2.75 -25.92 -2.38
N ARG A 166 2.36 -24.93 -1.55
CA ARG A 166 0.94 -24.64 -1.29
C ARG A 166 0.22 -24.17 -2.55
N TYR A 167 0.92 -23.47 -3.42
CA TYR A 167 0.40 -22.92 -4.67
C TYR A 167 1.49 -22.84 -5.73
N ILE A 168 1.17 -23.29 -6.94
CA ILE A 168 2.03 -23.14 -8.12
C ILE A 168 1.26 -22.33 -9.15
N PRO A 169 1.68 -21.08 -9.41
CA PRO A 169 1.07 -20.23 -10.41
C PRO A 169 1.31 -20.73 -11.84
N PRO A 170 0.68 -20.12 -12.87
CA PRO A 170 0.80 -20.56 -14.26
C PRO A 170 2.26 -20.77 -14.68
N ASN A 171 2.51 -21.69 -15.60
CA ASN A 171 3.83 -21.79 -16.25
C ASN A 171 4.12 -20.51 -17.05
N ILE A 172 5.32 -20.37 -17.60
CA ILE A 172 5.76 -19.11 -18.23
C ILE A 172 4.89 -18.72 -19.42
N MET A 173 4.48 -19.67 -20.26
CA MET A 173 3.67 -19.36 -21.45
C MET A 173 2.25 -18.94 -21.02
N ASP A 174 1.63 -19.70 -20.16
CA ASP A 174 0.30 -19.40 -19.63
C ASP A 174 0.32 -18.06 -18.83
N MET A 175 1.41 -17.77 -18.08
CA MET A 175 1.56 -16.53 -17.34
C MET A 175 1.53 -15.30 -18.26
N VAL A 176 2.24 -15.33 -19.39
CA VAL A 176 2.27 -14.24 -20.37
C VAL A 176 0.88 -14.00 -20.94
N GLU A 177 0.18 -15.07 -21.28
CA GLU A 177 -1.21 -14.99 -21.79
C GLU A 177 -2.15 -14.42 -20.72
N CYS A 178 -2.09 -14.93 -19.50
CA CYS A 178 -2.91 -14.43 -18.38
C CYS A 178 -2.64 -12.95 -18.08
N MET A 179 -1.38 -12.48 -18.16
CA MET A 179 -1.07 -11.05 -17.98
C MET A 179 -1.61 -10.18 -19.12
N SER A 180 -1.57 -10.69 -20.37
CA SER A 180 -2.20 -10.01 -21.51
C SER A 180 -3.72 -9.90 -21.34
N ASP A 181 -4.37 -10.94 -20.88
CA ASP A 181 -5.82 -10.94 -20.66
C ASP A 181 -6.21 -10.05 -19.46
N LEU A 182 -5.41 -10.03 -18.39
CA LEU A 182 -5.61 -9.11 -17.27
C LEU A 182 -5.49 -7.64 -17.71
N GLU A 183 -4.50 -7.32 -18.56
CA GLU A 183 -4.35 -5.96 -19.11
C GLU A 183 -5.57 -5.55 -19.95
N LYS A 184 -6.08 -6.43 -20.81
CA LYS A 184 -7.31 -6.18 -21.58
C LYS A 184 -8.47 -5.92 -20.65
N TYR A 185 -8.63 -6.72 -19.59
CA TYR A 185 -9.72 -6.55 -18.64
C TYR A 185 -9.64 -5.21 -17.90
N MET A 186 -8.46 -4.83 -17.38
CA MET A 186 -8.27 -3.53 -16.71
C MET A 186 -8.66 -2.34 -17.58
N ASN A 187 -8.47 -2.45 -18.92
CA ASN A 187 -8.74 -1.39 -19.88
C ASN A 187 -10.06 -1.55 -20.63
N SER A 188 -10.84 -2.59 -20.32
CA SER A 188 -12.17 -2.80 -20.93
C SER A 188 -13.24 -1.98 -20.22
N GLU A 189 -14.35 -1.77 -20.92
CA GLU A 189 -15.62 -1.37 -20.31
C GLU A 189 -16.30 -2.61 -19.72
N ASP A 190 -16.64 -2.57 -18.44
CA ASP A 190 -17.37 -3.63 -17.75
C ASP A 190 -18.62 -3.05 -17.09
N THR A 191 -19.64 -3.88 -16.93
CA THR A 191 -20.89 -3.54 -16.24
C THR A 191 -20.80 -3.70 -14.73
N LEU A 192 -19.75 -4.37 -14.23
CA LEU A 192 -19.50 -4.53 -12.81
C LEU A 192 -19.04 -3.22 -12.17
N ASP A 193 -19.44 -3.00 -10.92
CA ASP A 193 -18.94 -1.88 -10.13
C ASP A 193 -17.40 -1.89 -10.03
N THR A 194 -16.77 -0.72 -10.04
CA THR A 194 -15.30 -0.57 -10.04
C THR A 194 -14.65 -1.20 -8.83
N LEU A 195 -15.31 -1.23 -7.66
CA LEU A 195 -14.76 -1.89 -6.47
C LEU A 195 -14.76 -3.42 -6.62
N ILE A 196 -15.76 -3.98 -7.30
CA ILE A 196 -15.79 -5.41 -7.63
C ILE A 196 -14.68 -5.71 -8.65
N GLN A 197 -14.54 -4.88 -9.68
CA GLN A 197 -13.44 -5.04 -10.65
C GLN A 197 -12.07 -5.01 -9.96
N ALA A 198 -11.85 -4.07 -9.03
CA ALA A 198 -10.61 -4.01 -8.25
C ALA A 198 -10.34 -5.29 -7.45
N ALA A 199 -11.38 -5.87 -6.84
CA ALA A 199 -11.27 -7.16 -6.14
C ALA A 199 -10.84 -8.29 -7.08
N LEU A 200 -11.45 -8.35 -8.27
CA LEU A 200 -11.16 -9.37 -9.28
C LEU A 200 -9.74 -9.21 -9.85
N ILE A 201 -9.33 -7.99 -10.15
CA ILE A 201 -7.99 -7.66 -10.67
C ILE A 201 -6.92 -8.04 -9.65
N HIS A 202 -7.09 -7.69 -8.39
CA HIS A 202 -6.16 -8.05 -7.33
C HIS A 202 -6.02 -9.58 -7.18
N TYR A 203 -7.14 -10.31 -7.10
CA TYR A 203 -7.14 -11.77 -7.05
C TYR A 203 -6.42 -12.38 -8.25
N GLN A 204 -6.71 -11.87 -9.46
CA GLN A 204 -6.14 -12.39 -10.70
C GLN A 204 -4.64 -12.18 -10.74
N PHE A 205 -4.17 -10.96 -10.44
CA PHE A 205 -2.75 -10.64 -10.40
C PHE A 205 -1.98 -11.53 -9.39
N GLU A 206 -2.50 -11.67 -8.18
CA GLU A 206 -1.91 -12.55 -7.15
C GLU A 206 -1.90 -14.03 -7.59
N SER A 207 -2.90 -14.45 -8.36
CA SER A 207 -2.98 -15.82 -8.88
C SER A 207 -2.02 -16.05 -10.05
N ILE A 208 -1.79 -15.06 -10.92
CA ILE A 208 -0.81 -15.14 -12.01
C ILE A 208 0.62 -15.11 -11.46
N HIS A 209 0.88 -14.29 -10.45
CA HIS A 209 2.17 -14.17 -9.76
C HIS A 209 3.35 -13.96 -10.73
N PRO A 210 3.34 -12.87 -11.52
CA PRO A 210 4.17 -12.76 -12.71
C PRO A 210 5.65 -12.44 -12.44
N PHE A 211 6.04 -12.05 -11.22
CA PHE A 211 7.40 -11.71 -10.85
C PHE A 211 8.05 -12.79 -10.00
N LEU A 212 9.39 -12.79 -9.90
CA LEU A 212 10.11 -13.68 -8.99
C LEU A 212 9.92 -13.32 -7.52
N ASP A 213 9.74 -12.02 -7.23
CA ASP A 213 9.49 -11.47 -5.89
C ASP A 213 8.67 -10.18 -6.02
N GLY A 214 8.14 -9.62 -4.94
CA GLY A 214 7.41 -8.35 -4.92
C GLY A 214 5.97 -8.40 -5.46
N ASN A 215 5.45 -9.57 -5.84
CA ASN A 215 4.09 -9.67 -6.38
C ASN A 215 3.03 -9.14 -5.42
N GLY A 216 3.06 -9.53 -4.14
CA GLY A 216 2.08 -9.07 -3.16
C GLY A 216 2.09 -7.55 -2.98
N ARG A 217 3.26 -6.93 -2.94
CA ARG A 217 3.41 -5.47 -2.83
C ARG A 217 2.85 -4.76 -4.06
N VAL A 218 3.20 -5.23 -5.27
CA VAL A 218 2.65 -4.70 -6.53
C VAL A 218 1.14 -4.93 -6.62
N GLY A 219 0.66 -6.13 -6.28
CA GLY A 219 -0.76 -6.47 -6.34
C GLY A 219 -1.63 -5.60 -5.42
N ARG A 220 -1.14 -5.24 -4.23
CA ARG A 220 -1.83 -4.30 -3.34
C ARG A 220 -1.77 -2.86 -3.85
N LEU A 221 -0.63 -2.43 -4.38
CA LEU A 221 -0.52 -1.11 -5.02
C LEU A 221 -1.43 -0.99 -6.25
N LEU A 222 -1.58 -2.07 -7.03
CA LEU A 222 -2.44 -2.12 -8.20
C LEU A 222 -3.91 -1.77 -7.90
N ILE A 223 -4.40 -2.08 -6.69
CA ILE A 223 -5.74 -1.71 -6.24
C ILE A 223 -5.89 -0.18 -6.25
N THR A 224 -4.98 0.52 -5.59
CA THR A 224 -5.00 1.99 -5.52
C THR A 224 -4.83 2.62 -6.91
N LEU A 225 -3.91 2.11 -7.72
CA LEU A 225 -3.70 2.62 -9.09
C LEU A 225 -4.94 2.43 -9.97
N PHE A 226 -5.62 1.30 -9.88
CA PHE A 226 -6.84 1.05 -10.63
C PHE A 226 -7.97 2.00 -10.24
N LEU A 227 -8.15 2.24 -8.93
CA LEU A 227 -9.16 3.19 -8.44
C LEU A 227 -8.86 4.64 -8.83
N LEU A 228 -7.57 5.03 -8.88
CA LEU A 228 -7.14 6.34 -9.39
C LEU A 228 -7.42 6.48 -10.89
N GLU A 229 -7.08 5.48 -11.70
CA GLU A 229 -7.32 5.50 -13.15
C GLU A 229 -8.81 5.58 -13.48
N LYS A 230 -9.63 4.82 -12.77
CA LYS A 230 -11.10 4.86 -12.93
C LYS A 230 -11.75 6.10 -12.27
N LYS A 231 -10.95 7.01 -11.69
CA LYS A 231 -11.39 8.25 -11.03
C LYS A 231 -12.39 8.01 -9.89
N VAL A 232 -12.31 6.85 -9.26
CA VAL A 232 -13.01 6.56 -7.99
C VAL A 232 -12.30 7.24 -6.83
N LEU A 233 -10.98 7.40 -6.95
CA LEU A 233 -10.14 8.19 -6.06
C LEU A 233 -9.46 9.32 -6.85
N SER A 234 -9.36 10.51 -6.26
CA SER A 234 -8.61 11.65 -6.79
C SER A 234 -7.16 11.70 -6.30
N SER A 235 -6.89 11.05 -5.17
CA SER A 235 -5.57 10.96 -4.54
C SER A 235 -5.38 9.58 -3.91
N PRO A 236 -4.13 9.12 -3.68
CA PRO A 236 -3.88 7.83 -3.04
C PRO A 236 -4.14 7.91 -1.52
N ALA A 237 -5.42 7.99 -1.14
CA ALA A 237 -5.86 8.10 0.25
C ALA A 237 -6.50 6.81 0.81
N LEU A 238 -6.69 5.80 -0.02
CA LEU A 238 -7.22 4.50 0.40
C LEU A 238 -6.11 3.44 0.37
N TYR A 239 -5.85 2.83 1.52
CA TYR A 239 -4.89 1.76 1.68
C TYR A 239 -5.47 0.63 2.50
N ILE A 240 -5.54 -0.56 1.91
CA ILE A 240 -6.22 -1.70 2.52
C ILE A 240 -5.27 -2.68 3.22
N SER A 241 -3.94 -2.45 3.13
CA SER A 241 -2.96 -3.42 3.65
C SER A 241 -3.04 -3.59 5.17
N TYR A 242 -3.46 -2.56 5.91
CA TYR A 242 -3.71 -2.72 7.34
C TYR A 242 -4.82 -3.74 7.61
N PHE A 243 -5.96 -3.64 6.91
CA PHE A 243 -7.05 -4.61 7.04
C PHE A 243 -6.60 -6.01 6.63
N LEU A 244 -5.90 -6.13 5.49
CA LEU A 244 -5.41 -7.41 4.99
C LEU A 244 -4.39 -8.05 5.94
N LYS A 245 -3.50 -7.27 6.56
CA LYS A 245 -2.54 -7.73 7.56
C LYS A 245 -3.25 -8.26 8.81
N SER A 246 -4.20 -7.49 9.34
CA SER A 246 -4.98 -7.84 10.53
C SER A 246 -5.83 -9.11 10.30
N ASN A 247 -6.24 -9.37 9.06
CA ASN A 247 -7.03 -10.53 8.66
C ASN A 247 -6.23 -11.47 7.75
N ARG A 248 -4.89 -11.58 7.95
CA ARG A 248 -3.97 -12.25 7.01
C ARG A 248 -4.34 -13.69 6.70
N ILE A 249 -4.77 -14.46 7.69
CA ILE A 249 -5.18 -15.86 7.50
C ILE A 249 -6.42 -15.91 6.61
N GLU A 250 -7.45 -15.14 6.93
CA GLU A 250 -8.68 -15.08 6.14
C GLU A 250 -8.39 -14.61 4.70
N TYR A 251 -7.56 -13.59 4.52
CA TYR A 251 -7.15 -13.09 3.20
C TYR A 251 -6.62 -14.21 2.28
N TYR A 252 -5.67 -15.00 2.76
CA TYR A 252 -5.12 -16.09 1.95
C TYR A 252 -6.09 -17.26 1.79
N ASP A 253 -6.92 -17.53 2.79
CA ASP A 253 -7.92 -18.60 2.71
C ASP A 253 -9.02 -18.24 1.71
N ARG A 254 -9.46 -16.99 1.67
CA ARG A 254 -10.43 -16.49 0.68
C ARG A 254 -9.92 -16.64 -0.76
N MET A 255 -8.66 -16.25 -1.02
CA MET A 255 -8.05 -16.45 -2.34
C MET A 255 -7.91 -17.95 -2.69
N SER A 256 -7.58 -18.78 -1.72
CA SER A 256 -7.49 -20.23 -1.93
C SER A 256 -8.86 -20.84 -2.23
N GLU A 257 -9.92 -20.40 -1.57
CA GLU A 257 -11.30 -20.81 -1.79
C GLU A 257 -11.76 -20.53 -3.24
N VAL A 258 -11.40 -19.35 -3.78
CA VAL A 258 -11.67 -19.04 -5.20
C VAL A 258 -10.98 -20.06 -6.10
N ARG A 259 -9.68 -20.32 -5.89
CA ARG A 259 -8.91 -21.26 -6.73
C ARG A 259 -9.48 -22.68 -6.71
N VAL A 260 -9.85 -23.15 -5.52
CA VAL A 260 -10.29 -24.55 -5.32
C VAL A 260 -11.74 -24.76 -5.74
N LYS A 261 -12.64 -23.84 -5.39
CA LYS A 261 -14.09 -23.99 -5.55
C LYS A 261 -14.74 -23.05 -6.55
N GLY A 262 -14.02 -22.03 -7.04
CA GLY A 262 -14.58 -21.01 -7.91
C GLY A 262 -15.49 -20.03 -7.19
N ASN A 263 -15.43 -19.95 -5.85
CA ASN A 263 -16.29 -19.12 -5.04
C ASN A 263 -15.72 -17.68 -4.98
N TYR A 264 -15.96 -16.92 -6.05
CA TYR A 264 -15.57 -15.50 -6.12
C TYR A 264 -16.40 -14.61 -5.18
N GLU A 265 -17.64 -14.97 -4.93
CA GLU A 265 -18.59 -14.17 -4.17
C GLU A 265 -18.07 -13.90 -2.75
N GLN A 266 -17.54 -14.91 -2.07
CA GLN A 266 -16.98 -14.74 -0.72
C GLN A 266 -15.69 -13.88 -0.72
N TRP A 267 -14.91 -13.93 -1.80
CA TRP A 267 -13.73 -13.07 -1.98
C TRP A 267 -14.14 -11.61 -2.17
N VAL A 268 -15.09 -11.36 -3.07
CA VAL A 268 -15.60 -10.00 -3.34
C VAL A 268 -16.20 -9.40 -2.07
N LYS A 269 -17.01 -10.15 -1.31
CA LYS A 269 -17.58 -9.71 -0.03
C LYS A 269 -16.48 -9.33 0.98
N PHE A 270 -15.44 -10.15 1.10
CA PHE A 270 -14.29 -9.86 1.97
C PHE A 270 -13.57 -8.59 1.53
N PHE A 271 -13.33 -8.42 0.24
CA PHE A 271 -12.66 -7.25 -0.31
C PHE A 271 -13.48 -5.96 -0.13
N LEU A 272 -14.78 -6.01 -0.39
CA LEU A 272 -15.67 -4.86 -0.16
C LEU A 272 -15.70 -4.42 1.30
N ARG A 273 -15.66 -5.38 2.25
CA ARG A 273 -15.50 -5.09 3.68
C ARG A 273 -14.16 -4.42 3.94
N ALA A 274 -13.08 -4.92 3.36
CA ALA A 274 -11.75 -4.33 3.50
C ALA A 274 -11.73 -2.87 3.02
N VAL A 275 -12.34 -2.57 1.87
CA VAL A 275 -12.47 -1.21 1.34
C VAL A 275 -13.27 -0.32 2.28
N ALA A 276 -14.45 -0.78 2.72
CA ALA A 276 -15.33 0.01 3.60
C ALA A 276 -14.66 0.37 4.93
N GLU A 277 -14.05 -0.61 5.61
CA GLU A 277 -13.38 -0.41 6.89
C GLU A 277 -12.13 0.45 6.76
N SER A 278 -11.34 0.27 5.69
CA SER A 278 -10.14 1.08 5.43
C SER A 278 -10.48 2.53 5.10
N ALA A 279 -11.52 2.78 4.30
CA ALA A 279 -11.98 4.14 4.02
C ALA A 279 -12.49 4.84 5.28
N LYS A 280 -13.24 4.12 6.13
CA LYS A 280 -13.70 4.64 7.42
C LYS A 280 -12.56 4.97 8.37
N ASP A 281 -11.53 4.11 8.46
CA ASP A 281 -10.32 4.38 9.25
C ASP A 281 -9.58 5.62 8.75
N ALA A 282 -9.43 5.76 7.42
CA ALA A 282 -8.82 6.94 6.81
C ALA A 282 -9.58 8.23 7.17
N ILE A 283 -10.91 8.22 7.07
CA ILE A 283 -11.77 9.36 7.44
C ILE A 283 -11.56 9.77 8.90
N ILE A 284 -11.54 8.80 9.82
CA ILE A 284 -11.33 9.05 11.25
C ILE A 284 -9.95 9.65 11.47
N THR A 285 -8.91 9.07 10.87
CA THR A 285 -7.53 9.52 10.98
C THR A 285 -7.36 10.94 10.47
N ILE A 286 -7.92 11.26 9.29
CA ILE A 286 -7.90 12.59 8.72
C ILE A 286 -8.51 13.63 9.68
N ASN A 287 -9.71 13.36 10.20
CA ASN A 287 -10.40 14.28 11.11
C ASN A 287 -9.63 14.48 12.42
N GLU A 288 -9.00 13.44 12.96
CA GLU A 288 -8.18 13.54 14.18
C GLU A 288 -6.91 14.36 13.93
N LEU A 289 -6.25 14.19 12.77
CA LEU A 289 -5.07 14.96 12.40
C LEU A 289 -5.39 16.43 12.13
N ASP A 290 -6.48 16.71 11.44
CA ASP A 290 -6.94 18.10 11.16
C ASP A 290 -7.25 18.84 12.47
N LYS A 291 -7.98 18.21 13.37
CA LYS A 291 -8.25 18.74 14.70
C LYS A 291 -6.96 19.00 15.50
N LEU A 292 -6.02 18.05 15.48
CA LEU A 292 -4.73 18.19 16.16
C LEU A 292 -3.90 19.34 15.56
N HIS A 293 -3.93 19.49 14.23
CA HIS A 293 -3.30 20.61 13.52
C HIS A 293 -3.84 21.95 14.01
N GLU A 294 -5.17 22.14 13.97
CA GLU A 294 -5.81 23.39 14.39
C GLU A 294 -5.51 23.74 15.86
N GLU A 295 -5.61 22.75 16.76
CA GLU A 295 -5.31 22.95 18.18
C GLU A 295 -3.87 23.40 18.40
N ASN A 296 -2.90 22.80 17.75
CA ASN A 296 -1.49 23.11 17.91
C ASN A 296 -1.09 24.39 17.17
N TYR A 297 -1.64 24.62 15.99
CA TYR A 297 -1.47 25.89 15.28
C TYR A 297 -1.92 27.09 16.13
N ASN A 298 -3.08 26.99 16.77
CA ASN A 298 -3.59 28.03 17.67
C ASN A 298 -2.66 28.25 18.88
N LYS A 299 -2.09 27.19 19.49
CA LYS A 299 -1.09 27.33 20.55
C LYS A 299 0.16 28.07 20.05
N ILE A 300 0.64 27.75 18.85
CA ILE A 300 1.84 28.39 18.25
C ILE A 300 1.61 29.88 18.04
N GLN A 301 0.41 30.34 17.66
CA GLN A 301 0.10 31.75 17.48
C GLN A 301 0.29 32.60 18.75
N THR A 302 0.27 31.97 19.94
CA THR A 302 0.50 32.67 21.23
C THR A 302 1.98 33.03 21.46
N LEU A 303 2.92 32.51 20.68
CA LEU A 303 4.38 32.71 20.89
C LEU A 303 4.91 34.09 20.46
N GLY A 304 4.06 35.04 20.05
CA GLY A 304 4.50 36.33 19.61
C GLY A 304 5.48 36.30 18.42
N ARG A 305 6.68 36.89 18.56
CA ARG A 305 7.67 36.91 17.47
C ARG A 305 8.26 35.52 17.17
N ALA A 306 8.31 34.64 18.16
CA ALA A 306 8.87 33.27 17.98
C ALA A 306 7.98 32.37 17.13
N ARG A 307 6.72 32.75 16.91
CA ARG A 307 5.76 31.96 16.10
C ARG A 307 6.28 31.66 14.70
N ILE A 308 7.04 32.57 14.07
CA ILE A 308 7.45 32.43 12.66
C ILE A 308 8.27 31.14 12.47
N ASN A 309 9.33 30.97 13.27
CA ASN A 309 10.18 29.78 13.16
C ASN A 309 9.52 28.53 13.80
N ALA A 310 8.63 28.73 14.78
CA ALA A 310 7.87 27.64 15.38
C ALA A 310 6.85 27.08 14.36
N THR A 311 6.15 27.91 13.59
CA THR A 311 5.24 27.47 12.51
C THR A 311 6.04 26.76 11.41
N LYS A 312 7.16 27.34 10.94
CA LYS A 312 7.99 26.69 9.91
C LYS A 312 8.48 25.29 10.34
N LEU A 313 8.82 25.13 11.62
CA LEU A 313 9.19 23.83 12.15
C LEU A 313 7.96 22.90 12.30
N PHE A 314 6.81 23.44 12.69
CA PHE A 314 5.57 22.69 12.84
C PHE A 314 5.08 22.12 11.50
N ASP A 315 5.11 22.95 10.44
CA ASP A 315 4.78 22.48 9.09
C ASP A 315 5.69 21.33 8.64
N TYR A 316 6.99 21.44 8.95
CA TYR A 316 7.96 20.36 8.67
C TYR A 316 7.70 19.09 9.47
N LEU A 317 7.21 19.21 10.72
CA LEU A 317 6.92 18.07 11.58
C LEU A 317 5.72 17.23 11.10
N GLU A 318 4.82 17.80 10.36
CA GLU A 318 3.69 17.06 9.79
C GLU A 318 4.11 16.12 8.64
N GLU A 319 5.25 16.44 7.98
CA GLU A 319 5.90 15.54 7.01
C GLU A 319 6.97 14.64 7.65
N ASN A 320 7.59 15.10 8.72
CA ASN A 320 8.72 14.46 9.37
C ASN A 320 8.53 14.49 10.90
N PRO A 321 7.63 13.65 11.44
CA PRO A 321 7.24 13.73 12.85
C PRO A 321 8.31 13.33 13.86
N ILE A 322 9.44 12.80 13.40
CA ILE A 322 10.65 12.56 14.20
C ILE A 322 11.79 13.35 13.57
N ILE A 323 12.45 14.20 14.36
CA ILE A 323 13.48 15.10 13.87
C ILE A 323 14.77 15.05 14.67
N ASP A 324 15.89 15.27 13.97
CA ASP A 324 17.20 15.66 14.53
C ASP A 324 17.43 17.14 14.23
N ILE A 325 17.85 17.93 15.22
CA ILE A 325 18.01 19.40 15.08
C ILE A 325 19.00 19.75 13.96
N SER A 326 20.12 19.04 13.85
CA SER A 326 21.17 19.35 12.87
C SER A 326 20.69 19.09 11.45
N LYS A 327 20.05 17.93 11.22
CA LYS A 327 19.48 17.56 9.92
C LYS A 327 18.35 18.51 9.53
N THR A 328 17.44 18.81 10.46
CA THR A 328 16.33 19.73 10.24
C THR A 328 16.82 21.16 9.93
N ALA A 329 17.87 21.62 10.61
CA ALA A 329 18.48 22.93 10.33
C ALA A 329 18.99 23.03 8.89
N SER A 330 19.65 21.96 8.41
CA SER A 330 20.13 21.87 7.04
C SER A 330 18.99 21.88 6.01
N VAL A 331 17.93 21.10 6.26
CA VAL A 331 16.76 20.99 5.33
C VAL A 331 15.98 22.30 5.25
N LEU A 332 15.75 22.95 6.41
CA LEU A 332 14.98 24.20 6.48
C LEU A 332 15.80 25.45 6.12
N ASP A 333 17.10 25.32 5.84
CA ASP A 333 18.04 26.44 5.64
C ASP A 333 17.99 27.44 6.81
N LEU A 334 18.09 26.89 8.04
CA LEU A 334 18.09 27.66 9.29
C LEU A 334 19.35 27.33 10.11
N SER A 335 19.73 28.28 11.00
CA SER A 335 20.80 27.96 11.94
C SER A 335 20.38 26.90 12.96
N TYR A 336 21.35 26.11 13.46
CA TYR A 336 21.13 25.15 14.55
C TYR A 336 20.43 25.81 15.76
N ASN A 337 20.87 27.02 16.14
CA ASN A 337 20.30 27.75 17.27
C ASN A 337 18.85 28.17 17.03
N THR A 338 18.50 28.53 15.79
CA THR A 338 17.12 28.89 15.41
C THR A 338 16.19 27.68 15.56
N VAL A 339 16.59 26.51 15.01
CA VAL A 339 15.80 25.29 15.12
C VAL A 339 15.73 24.80 16.57
N SER A 340 16.85 24.85 17.31
CA SER A 340 16.88 24.48 18.73
C SER A 340 15.93 25.33 19.58
N LEU A 341 15.84 26.63 19.29
CA LEU A 341 14.89 27.51 19.97
C LEU A 341 13.44 27.18 19.59
N ALA A 342 13.16 26.93 18.31
CA ALA A 342 11.84 26.52 17.85
C ALA A 342 11.40 25.19 18.51
N VAL A 343 12.31 24.18 18.59
CA VAL A 343 12.07 22.92 19.32
C VAL A 343 11.70 23.20 20.78
N LYS A 344 12.48 24.03 21.49
CA LYS A 344 12.16 24.40 22.89
C LYS A 344 10.79 25.03 23.04
N ASN A 345 10.43 25.94 22.11
CA ASN A 345 9.11 26.56 22.10
C ASN A 345 7.99 25.53 21.89
N LEU A 346 8.12 24.63 20.91
CA LEU A 346 7.12 23.59 20.67
C LEU A 346 7.04 22.58 21.84
N MET A 347 8.16 22.30 22.51
CA MET A 347 8.17 21.49 23.74
C MET A 347 7.42 22.19 24.87
N SER A 348 7.60 23.50 25.05
CA SER A 348 6.89 24.24 26.08
C SER A 348 5.36 24.31 25.87
N LEU A 349 4.93 24.17 24.63
CA LEU A 349 3.52 24.05 24.25
C LEU A 349 2.98 22.60 24.32
N GLY A 350 3.82 21.63 24.66
CA GLY A 350 3.47 20.20 24.72
C GLY A 350 3.25 19.55 23.34
N ILE A 351 3.77 20.15 22.26
CA ILE A 351 3.66 19.65 20.89
C ILE A 351 4.75 18.63 20.61
N LEU A 352 6.01 18.91 20.99
CA LEU A 352 7.16 18.01 20.84
C LEU A 352 7.54 17.37 22.17
N GLY A 353 7.98 16.13 22.11
CA GLY A 353 8.64 15.43 23.19
C GLY A 353 10.07 15.04 22.77
N LYS A 354 10.97 14.92 23.75
CA LYS A 354 12.32 14.37 23.54
C LYS A 354 12.21 12.84 23.56
N THR A 355 12.84 12.17 22.59
CA THR A 355 12.98 10.71 22.57
C THR A 355 14.11 10.24 23.48
N GLU A 356 14.33 8.94 23.61
CA GLU A 356 15.45 8.38 24.38
C GLU A 356 16.84 8.72 23.78
N GLY A 357 16.88 9.14 22.52
CA GLY A 357 18.10 9.50 21.79
C GLY A 357 18.34 10.99 21.66
N LYS A 358 18.84 11.40 20.49
CA LYS A 358 19.10 12.81 20.11
C LYS A 358 17.96 13.44 19.33
N THR A 359 16.88 12.70 19.10
CA THR A 359 15.74 13.12 18.30
C THR A 359 14.62 13.69 19.16
N TYR A 360 13.67 14.35 18.49
CA TYR A 360 12.44 14.89 19.06
C TYR A 360 11.28 14.38 18.23
N ALA A 361 10.16 14.06 18.88
CA ALA A 361 9.01 13.45 18.23
C ALA A 361 7.72 14.24 18.48
N TYR A 362 6.89 14.33 17.44
CA TYR A 362 5.51 14.81 17.52
C TYR A 362 4.60 13.64 17.94
N THR A 363 4.69 13.28 19.23
CA THR A 363 4.12 12.04 19.77
C THR A 363 2.61 11.94 19.58
N ALA A 364 1.86 13.04 19.75
CA ALA A 364 0.41 13.03 19.56
C ALA A 364 0.03 12.69 18.11
N TYR A 365 0.73 13.25 17.14
CA TYR A 365 0.57 12.98 15.71
C TYR A 365 0.91 11.51 15.38
N LEU A 366 2.04 11.03 15.86
CA LEU A 366 2.45 9.64 15.69
C LEU A 366 1.42 8.66 16.28
N ASN A 367 0.86 8.95 17.45
CA ASN A 367 -0.14 8.08 18.08
C ASN A 367 -1.41 7.95 17.26
N ILE A 368 -1.82 8.99 16.53
CA ILE A 368 -2.96 8.92 15.60
C ILE A 368 -2.61 8.02 14.43
N LEU A 369 -1.45 8.23 13.80
CA LEU A 369 -1.02 7.45 12.64
C LEU A 369 -0.74 5.98 12.96
N LYS A 370 -0.21 5.69 14.17
CA LYS A 370 0.11 4.33 14.61
C LYS A 370 -1.11 3.47 14.96
N LYS A 371 -2.29 4.06 15.06
CA LYS A 371 -3.47 3.23 15.31
C LYS A 371 -3.52 2.09 14.30
N GLY A 372 -3.34 0.87 14.83
CA GLY A 372 -3.34 -0.35 14.03
C GLY A 372 -2.02 -0.75 13.34
N THR A 373 -0.88 -0.13 13.65
CA THR A 373 0.44 -0.58 13.15
C THR A 373 1.09 -1.58 14.10
#